data_5b42726d350c5441436aa09a40934906
#
_entry.id   5b42726d350c5441436aa09a40934906
#
_cell.length_a   1.000
_cell.length_b   1.000
_cell.length_c   1.000
_cell.angle_alpha   90.00
_cell.angle_beta   90.00
_cell.angle_gamma   90.00
#
_symmetry.space_group_name_H-M   'P 1'
#
loop_
_entity.id
_entity.type
_entity.pdbx_description
1 polymer ?
#
loop_
_entity_poly.entity_id
_entity_poly.type
_entity_poly.pdbx_seq_one_letter_code
_entity_poly.pdbx_strand_id
1 'polypeptide(L)'
;MPRYLTMVRIDENNAPEGGPSDALMERMGDLINEMTKAGVLLDTAGLAPTSEGTRVRWNHGELTVTDGPFTESKEVVGGYAMIQAKDKAEAIEWATRFVKIHEEGWDITSEVREVVGG
;
A
#
# COMPACT_ATOMS: atom_id res chain seq x y z
N MET A 1 -16.35 14.61 -0.68
CA MET A 1 -15.54 14.11 0.43
C MET A 1 -14.08 14.11 0.04
N PRO A 2 -13.17 14.44 0.95
CA PRO A 2 -11.74 14.33 0.67
C PRO A 2 -11.35 12.92 0.28
N ARG A 3 -10.34 12.82 -0.59
CA ARG A 3 -9.77 11.54 -1.00
C ARG A 3 -8.40 11.37 -0.36
N TYR A 4 -8.08 10.14 0.00
CA TYR A 4 -6.80 9.78 0.61
C TYR A 4 -6.21 8.60 -0.13
N LEU A 5 -4.89 8.65 -0.34
CA LEU A 5 -4.14 7.51 -0.84
C LEU A 5 -3.49 6.84 0.36
N THR A 6 -3.77 5.56 0.54
CA THR A 6 -3.09 4.75 1.54
C THR A 6 -2.09 3.86 0.81
N MET A 7 -0.82 3.99 1.17
CA MET A 7 0.26 3.24 0.54
C MET A 7 0.79 2.20 1.51
N VAL A 8 0.82 0.96 1.06
CA VAL A 8 1.34 -0.15 1.86
C VAL A 8 2.85 -0.19 1.69
N ARG A 9 3.59 0.01 2.79
CA ARG A 9 5.05 -0.02 2.79
C ARG A 9 5.53 -1.29 3.47
N ILE A 10 6.38 -2.03 2.80
CA ILE A 10 6.90 -3.31 3.26
C ILE A 10 8.40 -3.39 3.03
N ASP A 11 9.07 -4.24 3.82
CA ASP A 11 10.43 -4.66 3.55
C ASP A 11 10.34 -5.99 2.78
N GLU A 12 10.61 -5.94 1.48
CA GLU A 12 10.53 -7.12 0.61
C GLU A 12 11.42 -8.27 1.06
N ASN A 13 12.51 -7.94 1.74
CA ASN A 13 13.50 -8.94 2.15
C ASN A 13 13.12 -9.66 3.44
N ASN A 14 12.14 -9.15 4.17
CA ASN A 14 11.71 -9.67 5.48
C ASN A 14 10.22 -10.02 5.54
N ALA A 15 9.58 -10.19 4.39
CA ALA A 15 8.21 -10.65 4.35
C ALA A 15 8.14 -12.14 4.75
N PRO A 16 7.04 -12.61 5.38
CA PRO A 16 6.88 -14.01 5.71
C PRO A 16 7.02 -14.91 4.49
N GLU A 17 7.67 -16.05 4.67
CA GLU A 17 7.82 -17.06 3.61
C GLU A 17 6.45 -17.52 3.11
N GLY A 18 6.34 -17.70 1.79
CA GLY A 18 5.11 -18.16 1.17
C GLY A 18 4.07 -17.05 0.95
N GLY A 19 4.40 -15.80 1.35
CA GLY A 19 3.50 -14.67 1.16
C GLY A 19 2.29 -14.69 2.08
N PRO A 20 1.18 -14.05 1.68
CA PRO A 20 -0.03 -13.98 2.50
C PRO A 20 -0.66 -15.37 2.71
N SER A 21 -1.08 -15.65 3.94
CA SER A 21 -1.82 -16.87 4.26
C SER A 21 -3.24 -16.82 3.68
N ASP A 22 -3.89 -17.98 3.55
CA ASP A 22 -5.28 -18.04 3.14
C ASP A 22 -6.19 -17.27 4.10
N ALA A 23 -5.90 -17.35 5.40
CA ALA A 23 -6.66 -16.62 6.42
C ALA A 23 -6.50 -15.10 6.26
N LEU A 24 -5.30 -14.62 5.96
CA LEU A 24 -5.07 -13.21 5.69
C LEU A 24 -5.83 -12.76 4.43
N MET A 25 -5.78 -13.54 3.37
CA MET A 25 -6.49 -13.24 2.13
C MET A 25 -8.00 -13.18 2.35
N GLU A 26 -8.55 -14.03 3.20
CA GLU A 26 -9.97 -14.01 3.54
C GLU A 26 -10.32 -12.72 4.32
N ARG A 27 -9.52 -12.37 5.32
CA ARG A 27 -9.74 -11.13 6.08
C ARG A 27 -9.61 -9.89 5.20
N MET A 28 -8.67 -9.91 4.25
CA MET A 28 -8.50 -8.84 3.28
C MET A 28 -9.74 -8.69 2.41
N GLY A 29 -10.26 -9.80 1.89
CA GLY A 29 -11.46 -9.80 1.07
C GLY A 29 -12.68 -9.26 1.84
N ASP A 30 -12.83 -9.64 3.11
CA ASP A 30 -13.92 -9.16 3.96
C ASP A 30 -13.82 -7.65 4.17
N LEU A 31 -12.61 -7.13 4.43
CA LEU A 31 -12.40 -5.70 4.62
C LEU A 31 -12.71 -4.92 3.34
N ILE A 32 -12.22 -5.41 2.20
CA ILE A 32 -12.50 -4.78 0.89
C ILE A 32 -14.00 -4.73 0.61
N ASN A 33 -14.72 -5.82 0.91
CA ASN A 33 -16.17 -5.85 0.74
C ASN A 33 -16.87 -4.83 1.63
N GLU A 34 -16.44 -4.72 2.89
CA GLU A 34 -17.02 -3.75 3.83
C GLU A 34 -16.76 -2.31 3.36
N MET A 35 -15.54 -2.01 2.93
CA MET A 35 -15.19 -0.69 2.42
C MET A 35 -15.96 -0.34 1.14
N THR A 36 -16.16 -1.32 0.28
CA THR A 36 -16.92 -1.15 -0.96
C THR A 36 -18.39 -0.86 -0.64
N LYS A 37 -18.99 -1.63 0.26
CA LYS A 37 -20.37 -1.41 0.67
C LYS A 37 -20.59 -0.08 1.36
N ALA A 38 -19.59 0.38 2.11
CA ALA A 38 -19.64 1.68 2.79
C ALA A 38 -19.41 2.86 1.83
N GLY A 39 -19.07 2.57 0.55
CA GLY A 39 -18.77 3.62 -0.42
C GLY A 39 -17.44 4.31 -0.19
N VAL A 40 -16.57 3.72 0.61
CA VAL A 40 -15.27 4.30 0.99
C VAL A 40 -14.21 3.99 -0.04
N LEU A 41 -14.18 2.77 -0.57
CA LEU A 41 -13.13 2.33 -1.48
C LEU A 41 -13.36 2.80 -2.90
N LEU A 42 -12.41 3.56 -3.45
CA LEU A 42 -12.46 4.05 -4.83
C LEU A 42 -11.63 3.19 -5.77
N ASP A 43 -10.46 2.72 -5.29
CA ASP A 43 -9.57 1.87 -6.07
C ASP A 43 -8.57 1.20 -5.13
N THR A 44 -8.10 0.02 -5.50
CA THR A 44 -7.08 -0.70 -4.74
C THR A 44 -6.35 -1.68 -5.64
N ALA A 45 -5.06 -1.84 -5.42
CA ALA A 45 -4.26 -2.83 -6.13
C ALA A 45 -2.98 -3.15 -5.36
N GLY A 46 -2.48 -4.36 -5.56
CA GLY A 46 -1.13 -4.73 -5.18
C GLY A 46 -0.16 -4.37 -6.31
N LEU A 47 1.10 -4.22 -5.99
CA LEU A 47 2.14 -3.95 -6.96
C LEU A 47 3.06 -5.18 -7.08
N ALA A 48 3.56 -5.41 -8.29
CA ALA A 48 4.57 -6.43 -8.53
C ALA A 48 5.83 -6.10 -7.72
N PRO A 49 6.65 -7.09 -7.37
CA PRO A 49 7.87 -6.84 -6.60
C PRO A 49 8.84 -5.92 -7.36
N THR A 50 9.75 -5.28 -6.63
CA THR A 50 10.68 -4.32 -7.24
C THR A 50 11.64 -4.97 -8.24
N SER A 51 11.81 -6.30 -8.18
CA SER A 51 12.57 -7.03 -9.21
C SER A 51 12.01 -6.85 -10.61
N GLU A 52 10.71 -6.51 -10.73
CA GLU A 52 10.05 -6.23 -12.00
C GLU A 52 9.83 -4.73 -12.21
N GLY A 53 10.34 -3.90 -11.29
CA GLY A 53 10.18 -2.46 -11.36
C GLY A 53 11.34 -1.77 -12.04
N THR A 54 11.13 -0.51 -12.38
CA THR A 54 12.14 0.35 -13.00
C THR A 54 12.02 1.74 -12.40
N ARG A 55 13.15 2.36 -12.08
CA ARG A 55 13.21 3.75 -11.64
C ARG A 55 13.73 4.61 -12.77
N VAL A 56 13.03 5.69 -13.04
CA VAL A 56 13.45 6.71 -13.98
C VAL A 56 13.78 7.94 -13.14
N ARG A 57 15.03 8.37 -13.14
CA ARG A 57 15.49 9.45 -12.28
C ARG A 57 16.00 10.62 -13.12
N TRP A 58 15.57 11.81 -12.75
CA TRP A 58 16.08 13.07 -13.29
C TRP A 58 16.89 13.75 -12.18
N ASN A 59 18.18 13.92 -12.40
CA ASN A 59 19.08 14.52 -11.41
C ASN A 59 19.99 15.54 -12.09
N HIS A 60 19.76 16.83 -11.81
CA HIS A 60 20.55 17.91 -12.37
C HIS A 60 20.70 17.86 -13.89
N GLY A 61 19.60 17.56 -14.58
CA GLY A 61 19.58 17.46 -16.03
C GLY A 61 20.05 16.14 -16.60
N GLU A 62 20.38 15.16 -15.74
CA GLU A 62 20.77 13.84 -16.19
C GLU A 62 19.64 12.82 -15.93
N LEU A 63 19.33 12.05 -16.96
CA LEU A 63 18.34 10.98 -16.88
C LEU A 63 19.03 9.65 -16.59
N THR A 64 18.54 8.95 -15.60
CA THR A 64 19.00 7.59 -15.27
C THR A 64 17.81 6.65 -15.21
N VAL A 65 17.93 5.50 -15.86
CA VAL A 65 16.92 4.43 -15.82
C VAL A 65 17.56 3.22 -15.17
N THR A 66 16.99 2.78 -14.05
CA THR A 66 17.56 1.67 -13.25
C THR A 66 16.50 0.61 -13.04
N ASP A 67 16.81 -0.62 -13.47
CA ASP A 67 15.93 -1.76 -13.21
C ASP A 67 16.12 -2.26 -11.79
N GLY A 68 15.02 -2.76 -11.19
CA GLY A 68 15.07 -3.39 -9.89
C GLY A 68 15.78 -4.72 -9.89
N PRO A 69 15.92 -5.37 -8.73
CA PRO A 69 15.35 -4.93 -7.45
C PRO A 69 16.09 -3.72 -6.85
N PHE A 70 15.40 -3.00 -5.96
CA PHE A 70 15.96 -1.82 -5.29
C PHE A 70 16.41 -2.21 -3.88
N THR A 71 17.49 -2.96 -3.80
CA THR A 71 17.97 -3.58 -2.56
C THR A 71 18.46 -2.56 -1.52
N GLU A 72 18.80 -1.35 -1.94
CA GLU A 72 19.21 -0.26 -1.06
C GLU A 72 18.02 0.33 -0.29
N SER A 73 16.80 0.08 -0.74
CA SER A 73 15.60 0.60 -0.08
C SER A 73 15.15 -0.37 1.00
N LYS A 74 15.04 0.13 2.22
CA LYS A 74 14.58 -0.68 3.36
C LYS A 74 13.09 -1.00 3.25
N GLU A 75 12.30 -0.03 2.79
CA GLU A 75 10.88 -0.21 2.57
C GLU A 75 10.50 0.22 1.17
N VAL A 76 9.60 -0.52 0.56
CA VAL A 76 9.06 -0.21 -0.77
C VAL A 76 7.54 -0.22 -0.73
N VAL A 77 6.92 0.45 -1.68
CA VAL A 77 5.46 0.45 -1.79
C VAL A 77 5.04 -0.87 -2.42
N GLY A 78 4.28 -1.66 -1.66
CA GLY A 78 3.79 -2.97 -2.11
C GLY A 78 2.37 -2.98 -2.62
N GLY A 79 1.64 -1.87 -2.42
CA GLY A 79 0.26 -1.74 -2.86
C GLY A 79 -0.34 -0.44 -2.41
N TYR A 80 -1.57 -0.18 -2.82
CA TYR A 80 -2.26 1.04 -2.45
C TYR A 80 -3.77 0.84 -2.40
N ALA A 81 -4.43 1.77 -1.69
CA ALA A 81 -5.88 1.95 -1.80
C ALA A 81 -6.19 3.45 -1.85
N MET A 82 -7.03 3.82 -2.78
CA MET A 82 -7.60 5.17 -2.84
C MET A 82 -8.95 5.12 -2.14
N ILE A 83 -9.13 5.94 -1.12
CA ILE A 83 -10.38 5.99 -0.36
C ILE A 83 -10.92 7.40 -0.28
N GLN A 84 -12.23 7.51 -0.05
CA GLN A 84 -12.84 8.76 0.34
C GLN A 84 -13.29 8.65 1.79
N ALA A 85 -13.09 9.71 2.56
CA ALA A 85 -13.42 9.75 3.98
C ALA A 85 -13.80 11.16 4.34
N LYS A 86 -14.60 11.33 5.40
CA LYS A 86 -15.04 12.66 5.83
C LYS A 86 -13.88 13.53 6.30
N ASP A 87 -12.85 12.90 6.87
CA ASP A 87 -11.65 13.58 7.37
C ASP A 87 -10.50 12.61 7.50
N LYS A 88 -9.32 13.12 7.86
CA LYS A 88 -8.11 12.30 8.03
C LYS A 88 -8.27 11.25 9.13
N ALA A 89 -8.98 11.57 10.20
CA ALA A 89 -9.19 10.62 11.31
C ALA A 89 -9.92 9.37 10.83
N GLU A 90 -10.94 9.51 9.99
CA GLU A 90 -11.64 8.37 9.41
C GLU A 90 -10.73 7.58 8.47
N ALA A 91 -9.92 8.26 7.66
CA ALA A 91 -8.97 7.59 6.79
C ALA A 91 -7.97 6.76 7.60
N ILE A 92 -7.50 7.27 8.72
CA ILE A 92 -6.60 6.55 9.63
C ILE A 92 -7.28 5.32 10.23
N GLU A 93 -8.57 5.42 10.57
CA GLU A 93 -9.32 4.26 11.08
C GLU A 93 -9.35 3.11 10.08
N TRP A 94 -9.61 3.41 8.80
CA TRP A 94 -9.58 2.38 7.76
C TRP A 94 -8.18 1.80 7.57
N ALA A 95 -7.14 2.63 7.54
CA ALA A 95 -5.76 2.17 7.44
C ALA A 95 -5.37 1.30 8.64
N THR A 96 -5.81 1.67 9.83
CA THR A 96 -5.58 0.90 11.06
C THR A 96 -6.20 -0.50 10.95
N ARG A 97 -7.42 -0.58 10.47
CA ARG A 97 -8.09 -1.87 10.27
C ARG A 97 -7.33 -2.72 9.27
N PHE A 98 -6.82 -2.12 8.21
CA PHE A 98 -6.04 -2.84 7.21
C PHE A 98 -4.76 -3.45 7.81
N VAL A 99 -3.99 -2.69 8.57
CA VAL A 99 -2.74 -3.24 9.14
C VAL A 99 -3.03 -4.30 10.20
N LYS A 100 -4.12 -4.15 10.95
CA LYS A 100 -4.46 -5.07 12.04
C LYS A 100 -4.93 -6.46 11.58
N ILE A 101 -5.30 -6.64 10.32
CA ILE A 101 -5.69 -7.98 9.86
C ILE A 101 -4.48 -8.88 9.62
N HIS A 102 -3.28 -8.33 9.58
CA HIS A 102 -2.05 -9.10 9.32
C HIS A 102 -1.61 -9.87 10.57
N GLU A 103 -1.04 -11.06 10.31
CA GLU A 103 -0.48 -11.88 11.38
C GLU A 103 0.78 -11.24 11.97
N GLU A 104 1.16 -11.69 13.16
CA GLU A 104 2.27 -11.12 13.94
C GLU A 104 3.60 -11.10 13.18
N GLY A 105 3.83 -12.05 12.27
CA GLY A 105 5.06 -12.12 11.49
C GLY A 105 5.22 -11.03 10.42
N TRP A 106 4.20 -10.21 10.21
CA TRP A 106 4.26 -9.12 9.23
C TRP A 106 4.75 -7.83 9.88
N ASP A 107 5.65 -7.13 9.18
CA ASP A 107 6.03 -5.75 9.48
C ASP A 107 5.50 -4.90 8.34
N ILE A 108 4.43 -4.17 8.59
CA ILE A 108 3.71 -3.46 7.55
C ILE A 108 3.30 -2.08 8.03
N THR A 109 3.46 -1.09 7.18
CA THR A 109 3.07 0.29 7.43
C THR A 109 2.08 0.72 6.35
N SER A 110 1.01 1.38 6.76
CA SER A 110 0.14 2.07 5.81
C SER A 110 0.37 3.57 5.96
N GLU A 111 0.86 4.19 4.91
CA GLU A 111 1.06 5.63 4.88
C GLU A 111 -0.17 6.29 4.28
N VAL A 112 -0.77 7.22 5.01
CA VAL A 112 -2.03 7.88 4.62
C VAL A 112 -1.73 9.32 4.21
N ARG A 113 -2.08 9.68 2.98
CA ARG A 113 -1.87 11.03 2.47
C ARG A 113 -3.11 11.54 1.76
N GLU A 114 -3.51 12.76 2.04
CA GLU A 114 -4.61 13.38 1.31
C GLU A 114 -4.22 13.65 -0.13
N VAL A 115 -5.14 13.33 -1.05
CA VAL A 115 -4.94 13.62 -2.47
C VAL A 115 -5.40 15.06 -2.71
N VAL A 116 -4.49 15.92 -3.17
CA VAL A 116 -4.76 17.33 -3.43
C VAL A 116 -4.75 17.62 -4.92
N GLY A 117 -5.57 18.58 -5.33
CA GLY A 117 -5.68 18.96 -6.73
C GLY A 117 -6.45 17.93 -7.56
N GLY A 118 -6.45 18.09 -8.82
CA GLY A 118 -7.00 17.17 -9.79
C GLY A 118 -8.48 16.92 -9.74
#